data_74aca7fc933926eae3c19477d4ded89f
#
_entry.id   74aca7fc933926eae3c19477d4ded89f
#
_cell.length_a   1.000
_cell.length_b   1.000
_cell.length_c   1.000
_cell.angle_alpha   90.00
_cell.angle_beta   90.00
_cell.angle_gamma   90.00
#
_symmetry.space_group_name_H-M   'P 1'
#
loop_
_entity.id
_entity.type
_entity.pdbx_description
1 polymer ?
#
loop_
_entity_poly.entity_id
_entity_poly.type
_entity_poly.pdbx_seq_one_letter_code
_entity_poly.pdbx_strand_id
1 'polypeptide(L)'
;MHLIATQVDDSLQRMREKLAAERERPRHAMDAYFYRSHLVYERELDHLVFKSWLYALHSSEVPAKGDYQLVDIGEDSIIVVRGDDGKIRAMHNICRHRGAQVCEAATGNKRTFVCPYHGWVYNLDGSLKAARETHVIPDFD
;
A
#
# COMPACT_ATOMS: atom_id res chain seq x y z
N MET A 1 26.92 -7.57 -11.44
CA MET A 1 27.41 -8.32 -10.25
C MET A 1 26.17 -8.87 -9.57
N HIS A 2 25.79 -10.15 -9.88
CA HIS A 2 24.68 -10.80 -9.21
C HIS A 2 25.10 -11.11 -7.79
N LEU A 3 24.58 -10.38 -6.81
CA LEU A 3 24.60 -10.81 -5.43
C LEU A 3 23.76 -12.10 -5.37
N ILE A 4 24.43 -13.24 -5.21
CA ILE A 4 23.75 -14.50 -4.89
C ILE A 4 23.07 -14.26 -3.55
N ALA A 5 21.76 -14.05 -3.59
CA ALA A 5 20.94 -14.05 -2.38
C ALA A 5 21.05 -15.48 -1.82
N THR A 6 21.92 -15.66 -0.83
CA THR A 6 21.96 -16.89 -0.03
C THR A 6 20.56 -17.04 0.56
N GLN A 7 19.87 -18.11 0.15
CA GLN A 7 18.55 -18.43 0.66
C GLN A 7 18.62 -18.52 2.19
N VAL A 8 17.89 -17.66 2.86
CA VAL A 8 17.78 -17.69 4.32
C VAL A 8 16.91 -18.88 4.67
N ASP A 9 17.36 -19.74 5.58
CA ASP A 9 16.48 -20.75 6.18
C ASP A 9 15.40 -20.02 6.98
N ASP A 10 14.21 -19.92 6.39
CA ASP A 10 13.14 -19.04 6.82
C ASP A 10 11.97 -19.87 7.34
N SER A 11 12.07 -20.29 8.58
CA SER A 11 11.04 -21.08 9.28
C SER A 11 10.64 -20.43 10.60
N LEU A 12 9.40 -20.71 11.05
CA LEU A 12 8.93 -20.26 12.37
C LEU A 12 9.83 -20.75 13.51
N GLN A 13 10.37 -21.95 13.39
CA GLN A 13 11.30 -22.50 14.37
C GLN A 13 12.59 -21.65 14.38
N ARG A 14 13.17 -21.39 13.22
CA ARG A 14 14.37 -20.58 13.09
C ARG A 14 14.18 -19.16 13.63
N MET A 15 13.05 -18.54 13.31
CA MET A 15 12.71 -17.24 13.84
C MET A 15 12.64 -17.22 15.37
N ARG A 16 12.01 -18.24 15.99
CA ARG A 16 11.94 -18.36 17.45
C ARG A 16 13.30 -18.55 18.10
N GLU A 17 14.15 -19.39 17.52
CA GLU A 17 15.53 -19.60 17.99
C GLU A 17 16.33 -18.31 17.95
N LYS A 18 16.23 -17.55 16.84
CA LYS A 18 16.89 -16.26 16.70
C LYS A 18 16.37 -15.23 17.71
N LEU A 19 15.06 -15.14 17.91
CA LEU A 19 14.46 -14.25 18.92
C LEU A 19 14.93 -14.60 20.35
N ALA A 20 15.02 -15.89 20.68
CA ALA A 20 15.53 -16.32 21.97
C ALA A 20 17.00 -15.88 22.17
N ALA A 21 17.84 -16.10 21.14
CA ALA A 21 19.23 -15.70 21.18
C ALA A 21 19.41 -14.17 21.33
N GLU A 22 18.57 -13.34 20.69
CA GLU A 22 18.61 -11.89 20.83
C GLU A 22 18.30 -11.42 22.27
N ARG A 23 17.39 -12.07 22.96
CA ARG A 23 17.05 -11.76 24.36
C ARG A 23 18.22 -11.97 25.33
N GLU A 24 19.08 -12.94 25.03
CA GLU A 24 20.29 -13.25 25.82
C GLU A 24 21.46 -12.31 25.50
N ARG A 25 21.31 -11.47 24.47
CA ARG A 25 22.37 -10.57 23.98
C ARG A 25 21.94 -9.10 23.99
N PRO A 26 21.54 -8.51 25.11
CA PRO A 26 21.14 -7.11 25.15
C PRO A 26 22.30 -6.20 24.75
N ARG A 27 22.01 -5.09 24.08
CA ARG A 27 22.97 -4.07 23.63
C ARG A 27 23.88 -4.50 22.47
N HIS A 28 23.51 -5.51 21.70
CA HIS A 28 24.14 -5.86 20.43
C HIS A 28 23.24 -5.43 19.24
N ALA A 29 23.84 -5.29 18.07
CA ALA A 29 23.06 -5.16 16.85
C ALA A 29 22.26 -6.44 16.62
N MET A 30 21.04 -6.28 16.11
CA MET A 30 20.16 -7.40 15.81
C MET A 30 20.81 -8.33 14.76
N ASP A 31 20.59 -9.63 14.88
CA ASP A 31 21.09 -10.63 13.90
C ASP A 31 20.60 -10.29 12.49
N ALA A 32 21.47 -10.43 11.51
CA ALA A 32 21.18 -10.16 10.10
C ALA A 32 19.98 -10.96 9.55
N TYR A 33 19.60 -12.05 10.19
CA TYR A 33 18.39 -12.82 9.89
C TYR A 33 17.16 -11.94 9.85
N PHE A 34 16.95 -11.08 10.85
CA PHE A 34 15.75 -10.24 10.98
C PHE A 34 15.61 -9.20 9.85
N TYR A 35 16.72 -8.81 9.22
CA TYR A 35 16.72 -7.88 8.08
C TYR A 35 16.59 -8.57 6.72
N ARG A 36 16.59 -9.91 6.67
CA ARG A 36 16.64 -10.69 5.44
C ARG A 36 15.54 -11.75 5.34
N SER A 37 14.86 -12.03 6.44
CA SER A 37 13.80 -13.02 6.53
C SER A 37 12.51 -12.47 5.93
N HIS A 38 11.96 -13.16 4.93
CA HIS A 38 10.65 -12.83 4.37
C HIS A 38 9.53 -13.09 5.38
N LEU A 39 9.66 -14.15 6.17
CA LEU A 39 8.73 -14.48 7.24
C LEU A 39 8.65 -13.38 8.31
N VAL A 40 9.80 -12.80 8.70
CA VAL A 40 9.83 -11.66 9.65
C VAL A 40 9.15 -10.46 9.01
N TYR A 41 9.48 -10.13 7.77
CA TYR A 41 8.88 -9.01 7.03
C TYR A 41 7.36 -9.11 6.95
N GLU A 42 6.80 -10.27 6.57
CA GLU A 42 5.35 -10.49 6.54
C GLU A 42 4.72 -10.29 7.93
N ARG A 43 5.38 -10.81 8.97
CA ARG A 43 4.91 -10.64 10.35
C ARG A 43 4.94 -9.18 10.81
N GLU A 44 5.96 -8.43 10.42
CA GLU A 44 6.05 -6.99 10.72
C GLU A 44 4.97 -6.21 9.98
N LEU A 45 4.70 -6.52 8.71
CA LEU A 45 3.57 -5.93 7.97
C LEU A 45 2.26 -6.15 8.72
N ASP A 46 1.92 -7.40 9.06
CA ASP A 46 0.65 -7.77 9.68
C ASP A 46 0.46 -7.23 11.09
N HIS A 47 1.53 -7.21 11.89
CA HIS A 47 1.43 -6.94 13.33
C HIS A 47 1.87 -5.55 13.74
N LEU A 48 2.68 -4.88 12.93
CA LEU A 48 3.20 -3.54 13.20
C LEU A 48 2.74 -2.53 12.16
N VAL A 49 3.12 -2.73 10.89
CA VAL A 49 2.94 -1.72 9.84
C VAL A 49 1.46 -1.41 9.62
N PHE A 50 0.63 -2.43 9.32
CA PHE A 50 -0.80 -2.25 9.06
C PHE A 50 -1.64 -1.89 10.31
N LYS A 51 -1.01 -1.83 11.49
CA LYS A 51 -1.66 -1.43 12.75
C LYS A 51 -1.12 -0.13 13.32
N SER A 52 -0.23 0.53 12.60
CA SER A 52 0.44 1.74 13.04
C SER A 52 0.13 2.93 12.14
N TRP A 53 0.32 4.13 12.66
CA TRP A 53 0.37 5.32 11.83
C TRP A 53 1.67 5.32 11.03
N LEU A 54 1.53 5.52 9.71
CA LEU A 54 2.65 5.57 8.80
C LEU A 54 2.77 6.96 8.20
N TYR A 55 4.00 7.43 8.02
CA TYR A 55 4.27 8.60 7.23
C TYR A 55 4.02 8.28 5.76
N ALA A 56 3.08 8.96 5.13
CA ALA A 56 2.78 8.78 3.71
C ALA A 56 3.51 9.83 2.86
N LEU A 57 3.28 11.11 3.14
CA LEU A 57 3.90 12.23 2.43
C LEU A 57 3.72 13.53 3.24
N HIS A 58 4.45 14.57 2.86
CA HIS A 58 4.19 15.91 3.35
C HIS A 58 3.09 16.60 2.52
N SER A 59 2.24 17.38 3.15
CA SER A 59 1.09 18.04 2.48
C SER A 59 1.46 18.95 1.31
N SER A 60 2.71 19.44 1.27
CA SER A 60 3.24 20.23 0.15
C SER A 60 3.55 19.43 -1.11
N GLU A 61 3.55 18.09 -1.02
CA GLU A 61 3.77 17.21 -2.17
C GLU A 61 2.50 17.04 -3.01
N VAL A 62 1.33 17.37 -2.42
CA VAL A 62 0.04 17.42 -3.10
C VAL A 62 -0.62 18.81 -2.85
N PRO A 63 -0.03 19.92 -3.34
CA PRO A 63 -0.43 21.29 -2.98
C PRO A 63 -1.80 21.70 -3.52
N ALA A 64 -2.15 21.25 -4.72
CA ALA A 64 -3.37 21.66 -5.40
C ALA A 64 -4.43 20.53 -5.44
N LYS A 65 -5.70 20.92 -5.60
CA LYS A 65 -6.80 20.02 -5.85
C LYS A 65 -6.48 19.05 -7.01
N GLY A 66 -6.69 17.77 -6.77
CA GLY A 66 -6.42 16.71 -7.74
C GLY A 66 -4.97 16.24 -7.76
N ASP A 67 -4.04 16.94 -7.10
CA ASP A 67 -2.68 16.43 -6.96
C ASP A 67 -2.71 15.14 -6.15
N TYR A 68 -2.00 14.14 -6.65
CA TYR A 68 -1.90 12.85 -6.00
C TYR A 68 -0.48 12.29 -6.08
N GLN A 69 -0.20 11.39 -5.15
CA GLN A 69 0.99 10.56 -5.13
C GLN A 69 0.62 9.12 -4.75
N LEU A 70 1.26 8.15 -5.38
CA LEU A 70 1.19 6.75 -4.96
C LEU A 70 2.20 6.49 -3.85
N VAL A 71 1.75 5.76 -2.84
CA VAL A 71 2.58 5.31 -1.72
C VAL A 71 2.36 3.81 -1.59
N ASP A 72 3.44 3.04 -1.68
CA ASP A 72 3.37 1.60 -1.56
C ASP A 72 3.70 1.16 -0.13
N ILE A 73 2.88 0.25 0.40
CA ILE A 73 3.03 -0.31 1.75
C ILE A 73 2.95 -1.83 1.61
N GLY A 74 4.10 -2.50 1.65
CA GLY A 74 4.18 -3.90 1.28
C GLY A 74 3.83 -4.08 -0.19
N GLU A 75 2.80 -4.86 -0.47
CA GLU A 75 2.25 -5.07 -1.83
C GLU A 75 1.07 -4.14 -2.15
N ASP A 76 0.58 -3.39 -1.17
CA ASP A 76 -0.54 -2.49 -1.34
C ASP A 76 -0.11 -1.14 -1.90
N SER A 77 -0.75 -0.70 -2.98
CA SER A 77 -0.60 0.64 -3.53
C SER A 77 -1.71 1.55 -3.03
N ILE A 78 -1.35 2.71 -2.51
CA ILE A 78 -2.25 3.69 -1.91
C ILE A 78 -2.18 4.98 -2.71
N ILE A 79 -3.33 5.51 -3.13
CA ILE A 79 -3.43 6.85 -3.73
C ILE A 79 -3.62 7.85 -2.58
N VAL A 80 -2.67 8.76 -2.39
CA VAL A 80 -2.82 9.90 -1.50
C VAL A 80 -3.13 11.13 -2.36
N VAL A 81 -4.29 11.74 -2.17
CA VAL A 81 -4.81 12.78 -3.07
C VAL A 81 -5.41 13.96 -2.31
N ARG A 82 -5.24 15.18 -2.84
CA ARG A 82 -5.98 16.34 -2.37
C ARG A 82 -7.33 16.41 -3.06
N GLY A 83 -8.39 16.24 -2.29
CA GLY A 83 -9.76 16.27 -2.75
C GLY A 83 -10.26 17.66 -3.17
N ASP A 84 -11.49 17.69 -3.69
CA ASP A 84 -12.20 18.89 -4.13
C ASP A 84 -12.45 19.88 -2.99
N ASP A 85 -12.59 19.38 -1.78
CA ASP A 85 -12.79 20.14 -0.54
C ASP A 85 -11.46 20.56 0.13
N GLY A 86 -10.32 20.35 -0.52
CA GLY A 86 -8.98 20.66 0.00
C GLY A 86 -8.43 19.65 1.02
N LYS A 87 -9.20 18.66 1.44
CA LYS A 87 -8.73 17.62 2.36
C LYS A 87 -7.86 16.60 1.64
N ILE A 88 -6.82 16.13 2.32
CA ILE A 88 -6.00 15.03 1.84
C ILE A 88 -6.64 13.71 2.31
N ARG A 89 -6.74 12.76 1.38
CA ARG A 89 -7.28 11.42 1.63
C ARG A 89 -6.32 10.36 1.10
N ALA A 90 -6.35 9.21 1.73
CA ALA A 90 -5.65 8.02 1.28
C ALA A 90 -6.68 6.93 0.96
N MET A 91 -6.52 6.27 -0.18
CA MET A 91 -7.40 5.20 -0.61
C MET A 91 -6.61 4.12 -1.33
N HIS A 92 -7.05 2.87 -1.26
CA HIS A 92 -6.42 1.80 -2.02
C HIS A 92 -6.49 2.07 -3.51
N ASN A 93 -5.38 1.89 -4.20
CA ASN A 93 -5.27 2.03 -5.65
C ASN A 93 -5.84 0.81 -6.38
N ILE A 94 -7.08 0.45 -6.05
CA ILE A 94 -7.73 -0.77 -6.53
C ILE A 94 -9.18 -0.49 -6.94
N CYS A 95 -9.56 -0.98 -8.10
CA CYS A 95 -10.93 -0.89 -8.60
C CYS A 95 -11.83 -1.92 -7.92
N ARG A 96 -12.95 -1.47 -7.33
CA ARG A 96 -13.93 -2.33 -6.64
C ARG A 96 -14.62 -3.34 -7.58
N HIS A 97 -14.51 -3.17 -8.91
CA HIS A 97 -15.11 -4.07 -9.87
C HIS A 97 -14.37 -5.43 -9.92
N ARG A 98 -13.08 -5.43 -10.28
CA ARG A 98 -12.27 -6.65 -10.45
C ARG A 98 -10.82 -6.50 -9.99
N GLY A 99 -10.55 -5.62 -9.04
CA GLY A 99 -9.23 -5.51 -8.43
C GLY A 99 -8.13 -4.89 -9.29
N ALA A 100 -8.47 -4.33 -10.48
CA ALA A 100 -7.47 -3.68 -11.31
C ALA A 100 -6.94 -2.41 -10.64
N GLN A 101 -5.65 -2.14 -10.80
CA GLN A 101 -5.02 -0.89 -10.39
C GLN A 101 -5.64 0.28 -11.16
N VAL A 102 -6.00 1.33 -10.43
CA VAL A 102 -6.73 2.50 -11.00
C VAL A 102 -5.77 3.54 -11.55
N CYS A 103 -4.61 3.69 -10.93
CA CYS A 103 -3.60 4.69 -11.25
C CYS A 103 -2.21 4.05 -11.31
N GLU A 104 -1.50 4.22 -12.45
CA GLU A 104 -0.17 3.64 -12.66
C GLU A 104 0.96 4.66 -12.46
N ALA A 105 0.69 5.94 -12.74
CA ALA A 105 1.69 6.98 -12.59
C ALA A 105 1.90 7.32 -11.10
N ALA A 106 3.15 7.35 -10.68
CA ALA A 106 3.53 7.59 -9.29
C ALA A 106 3.01 8.92 -8.73
N THR A 107 2.89 9.94 -9.56
CA THR A 107 2.38 11.27 -9.18
C THR A 107 1.60 11.89 -10.34
N GLY A 108 0.78 12.89 -10.05
CA GLY A 108 0.09 13.65 -11.08
C GLY A 108 -1.04 14.51 -10.53
N ASN A 109 -1.86 15.02 -11.45
CA ASN A 109 -3.08 15.77 -11.12
C ASN A 109 -4.26 15.16 -11.90
N LYS A 110 -5.33 14.83 -11.22
CA LYS A 110 -6.55 14.25 -11.81
C LYS A 110 -7.81 14.91 -11.23
N ARG A 111 -8.85 15.00 -12.04
CA ARG A 111 -10.19 15.42 -11.60
C ARG A 111 -11.01 14.23 -11.11
N THR A 112 -10.72 13.06 -11.63
CA THR A 112 -11.35 11.78 -11.28
C THR A 112 -10.36 10.67 -11.58
N PHE A 113 -10.51 9.54 -10.92
CA PHE A 113 -9.75 8.33 -11.22
C PHE A 113 -10.59 7.43 -12.11
N VAL A 114 -10.05 7.04 -13.27
CA VAL A 114 -10.72 6.16 -14.23
C VAL A 114 -9.99 4.83 -14.29
N CYS A 115 -10.70 3.76 -13.96
CA CYS A 115 -10.14 2.41 -14.05
C CYS A 115 -9.84 2.06 -15.51
N PRO A 116 -8.60 1.67 -15.85
CA PRO A 116 -8.22 1.39 -17.24
C PRO A 116 -8.89 0.12 -17.80
N TYR A 117 -9.40 -0.76 -16.91
CA TYR A 117 -9.93 -2.06 -17.33
C TYR A 117 -11.34 -1.94 -17.92
N HIS A 118 -12.32 -1.38 -17.18
CA HIS A 118 -13.72 -1.27 -17.66
C HIS A 118 -14.29 0.15 -17.56
N GLY A 119 -13.44 1.15 -17.30
CA GLY A 119 -13.84 2.55 -17.29
C GLY A 119 -14.72 2.98 -16.12
N TRP A 120 -14.69 2.28 -14.98
CA TRP A 120 -15.31 2.78 -13.76
C TRP A 120 -14.62 4.06 -13.30
N VAL A 121 -15.41 5.04 -12.91
CA VAL A 121 -14.93 6.38 -12.55
C VAL A 121 -15.16 6.64 -11.07
N TYR A 122 -14.11 7.09 -10.39
CA TYR A 122 -14.15 7.44 -8.98
C TYR A 122 -13.87 8.93 -8.78
N ASN A 123 -14.56 9.55 -7.84
CA ASN A 123 -14.26 10.90 -7.37
C ASN A 123 -12.96 10.92 -6.55
N LEU A 124 -12.46 12.14 -6.27
CA LEU A 124 -11.24 12.31 -5.46
C LEU A 124 -11.41 11.92 -3.99
N ASP A 125 -12.63 11.69 -3.53
CA ASP A 125 -12.94 11.17 -2.19
C ASP A 125 -13.08 9.64 -2.15
N GLY A 126 -12.91 8.97 -3.30
CA GLY A 126 -13.01 7.52 -3.46
C GLY A 126 -14.43 7.00 -3.78
N SER A 127 -15.43 7.86 -3.75
CA SER A 127 -16.80 7.46 -4.10
C SER A 127 -16.92 7.10 -5.58
N LEU A 128 -17.76 6.13 -5.90
CA LEU A 128 -18.05 5.75 -7.29
C LEU A 128 -18.88 6.85 -7.94
N LYS A 129 -18.36 7.42 -9.04
CA LYS A 129 -19.02 8.47 -9.81
C LYS A 129 -19.83 7.90 -10.97
N ALA A 130 -19.28 6.91 -11.65
CA ALA A 130 -19.92 6.25 -12.78
C ALA A 130 -19.38 4.84 -12.97
N ALA A 131 -20.28 3.92 -13.27
CA ALA A 131 -19.95 2.56 -13.65
C ALA A 131 -20.68 2.23 -14.95
N ARG A 132 -19.95 1.72 -15.95
CA ARG A 132 -20.56 1.32 -17.21
C ARG A 132 -21.38 0.05 -17.02
N GLU A 133 -22.51 -0.05 -17.75
CA GLU A 133 -23.37 -1.24 -17.83
C GLU A 133 -24.02 -1.68 -16.50
N THR A 134 -23.92 -0.90 -15.43
CA THR A 134 -24.58 -1.23 -14.16
C THR A 134 -26.09 -0.99 -14.19
N HIS A 135 -26.58 -0.20 -15.15
CA HIS A 135 -28.02 0.04 -15.36
C HIS A 135 -28.81 -1.22 -15.72
N VAL A 136 -28.15 -2.31 -16.11
CA VAL A 136 -28.77 -3.61 -16.40
C VAL A 136 -28.79 -4.54 -15.17
N ILE A 137 -28.16 -4.11 -14.05
CA ILE A 137 -28.13 -4.87 -12.81
C ILE A 137 -29.18 -4.29 -11.88
N PRO A 138 -30.27 -5.04 -11.55
CA PRO A 138 -31.24 -4.59 -10.58
C PRO A 138 -30.57 -4.27 -9.23
N ASP A 139 -30.98 -3.17 -8.59
CA ASP A 139 -30.54 -2.77 -7.26
C ASP A 139 -29.01 -2.52 -7.12
N PHE A 140 -28.34 -2.18 -8.20
CA PHE A 140 -26.95 -1.71 -8.14
C PHE A 140 -26.93 -0.25 -7.69
N ASP A 141 -26.49 -0.04 -6.44
CA ASP A 141 -26.32 1.27 -5.81
C ASP A 141 -24.83 1.57 -5.51
#